data_e602e1c734b6baaaf3f7163cbe325a4d
#
_entry.id   e602e1c734b6baaaf3f7163cbe325a4d
#
_cell.length_a   1.000
_cell.length_b   1.000
_cell.length_c   1.000
_cell.angle_alpha   90.00
_cell.angle_beta   90.00
_cell.angle_gamma   90.00
#
_symmetry.space_group_name_H-M   'P 1'
#
loop_
_entity.id
_entity.type
_entity.pdbx_description
1 polymer ?
#
loop_
_entity_poly.entity_id
_entity_poly.type
_entity_poly.pdbx_seq_one_letter_code
_entity_poly.pdbx_strand_id
1 'polypeptide(L)'
;VPDSLTIMEAMEYSGYQLVRGCGCRNGFCGACATIYRIAGDRELKACLACSTRVENNMYVATLPFFPLVKEVYDMEKLKPTQTVMMQLYPEIYACVGCNACTKACTQGLNVMQYIAYAQRGEFDKCAEESFDCVMCGVCSSRCPAGISHPQVAMLARRLNGKYIAPHCEHLDARVQEVKDGKFEALIESLMEKPLDAIKELYNHREIEK
;
A
#
# COMPACT_ATOMS: atom_id res chain seq x y z
N VAL A 1 -10.68 -18.36 -15.44
CA VAL A 1 -10.83 -18.24 -13.97
C VAL A 1 -12.21 -18.73 -13.56
N PRO A 2 -12.39 -19.27 -12.34
CA PRO A 2 -13.70 -19.60 -11.82
C PRO A 2 -14.61 -18.36 -11.74
N ASP A 3 -15.89 -18.52 -12.05
CA ASP A 3 -16.91 -17.44 -12.04
C ASP A 3 -17.32 -17.00 -10.63
N SER A 4 -16.97 -17.80 -9.62
CA SER A 4 -17.20 -17.48 -8.21
C SER A 4 -16.26 -16.41 -7.66
N LEU A 5 -15.15 -16.12 -8.35
CA LEU A 5 -14.14 -15.17 -7.91
C LEU A 5 -14.57 -13.73 -8.14
N THR A 6 -14.09 -12.84 -7.27
CA THR A 6 -14.12 -11.40 -7.54
C THR A 6 -13.07 -11.00 -8.57
N ILE A 7 -13.17 -9.81 -9.15
CA ILE A 7 -12.18 -9.29 -10.10
C ILE A 7 -10.77 -9.32 -9.48
N MET A 8 -10.64 -8.93 -8.21
CA MET A 8 -9.36 -8.92 -7.49
C MET A 8 -8.79 -10.33 -7.32
N GLU A 9 -9.60 -11.27 -6.85
CA GLU A 9 -9.21 -12.67 -6.70
C GLU A 9 -8.87 -13.33 -8.05
N ALA A 10 -9.62 -13.00 -9.10
CA ALA A 10 -9.35 -13.49 -10.45
C ALA A 10 -8.02 -12.98 -11.00
N MET A 11 -7.66 -11.73 -10.73
CA MET A 11 -6.34 -11.18 -11.07
C MET A 11 -5.23 -11.93 -10.34
N GLU A 12 -5.36 -12.14 -9.03
CA GLU A 12 -4.38 -12.88 -8.23
C GLU A 12 -4.29 -14.36 -8.67
N TYR A 13 -5.42 -15.02 -8.93
CA TYR A 13 -5.49 -16.37 -9.48
C TYR A 13 -4.74 -16.48 -10.82
N SER A 14 -4.78 -15.43 -11.64
CA SER A 14 -4.07 -15.34 -12.92
C SER A 14 -2.58 -14.96 -12.79
N GLY A 15 -2.06 -14.85 -11.54
CA GLY A 15 -0.66 -14.59 -11.27
C GLY A 15 -0.28 -13.10 -11.12
N TYR A 16 -1.26 -12.19 -11.13
CA TYR A 16 -0.97 -10.77 -10.87
C TYR A 16 -0.62 -10.54 -9.39
N GLN A 17 0.48 -9.84 -9.16
CA GLN A 17 0.84 -9.36 -7.82
C GLN A 17 0.30 -7.95 -7.63
N LEU A 18 -0.68 -7.81 -6.75
CA LEU A 18 -1.30 -6.52 -6.44
C LEU A 18 -0.42 -5.74 -5.45
N VAL A 19 0.56 -5.02 -5.97
CA VAL A 19 1.46 -4.17 -5.17
C VAL A 19 0.76 -2.89 -4.67
N ARG A 20 -0.33 -2.48 -5.34
CA ARG A 20 -1.22 -1.36 -5.00
C ARG A 20 -2.59 -1.60 -5.61
N GLY A 21 -3.56 -0.75 -5.24
CA GLY A 21 -4.95 -0.98 -5.64
C GLY A 21 -5.61 -2.11 -4.84
N CYS A 22 -5.02 -2.49 -3.70
CA CYS A 22 -5.58 -3.43 -2.74
C CYS A 22 -5.35 -2.90 -1.31
N GLY A 23 -6.44 -2.71 -0.58
CA GLY A 23 -6.41 -2.29 0.83
C GLY A 23 -7.17 -3.29 1.68
N CYS A 24 -8.38 -2.93 2.12
CA CYS A 24 -9.20 -3.75 3.02
C CYS A 24 -9.69 -5.07 2.42
N ARG A 25 -9.71 -5.21 1.10
CA ARG A 25 -10.23 -6.38 0.35
C ARG A 25 -11.71 -6.71 0.64
N ASN A 26 -12.44 -5.78 1.25
CA ASN A 26 -13.82 -6.00 1.73
C ASN A 26 -14.75 -4.81 1.40
N GLY A 27 -14.54 -4.14 0.28
CA GLY A 27 -15.45 -3.12 -0.25
C GLY A 27 -15.47 -1.78 0.49
N PHE A 28 -14.56 -1.57 1.47
CA PHE A 28 -14.61 -0.40 2.36
C PHE A 28 -13.68 0.75 1.94
N CYS A 29 -12.39 0.46 1.68
CA CYS A 29 -11.38 1.52 1.52
C CYS A 29 -11.39 2.22 0.15
N GLY A 30 -12.02 1.65 -0.88
CA GLY A 30 -12.02 2.19 -2.24
C GLY A 30 -10.71 2.02 -3.01
N ALA A 31 -9.66 1.45 -2.41
CA ALA A 31 -8.34 1.30 -3.05
C ALA A 31 -8.38 0.46 -4.33
N CYS A 32 -9.30 -0.50 -4.42
CA CYS A 32 -9.48 -1.39 -5.57
C CYS A 32 -10.50 -0.87 -6.61
N ALA A 33 -10.76 0.44 -6.62
CA ALA A 33 -11.63 1.05 -7.62
C ALA A 33 -11.15 0.69 -9.03
N THR A 34 -12.08 0.21 -9.84
CA THR A 34 -11.83 -0.41 -11.15
C THR A 34 -12.94 -0.02 -12.09
N ILE A 35 -12.65 0.05 -13.37
CA ILE A 35 -13.67 0.15 -14.42
C ILE A 35 -13.66 -1.13 -15.24
N TYR A 36 -14.83 -1.53 -15.71
CA TYR A 36 -14.97 -2.67 -16.59
C TYR A 36 -16.06 -2.46 -17.64
N ARG A 37 -16.01 -3.29 -18.67
CA ARG A 37 -17.10 -3.46 -19.63
C ARG A 37 -17.18 -4.93 -20.05
N ILE A 38 -18.33 -5.34 -20.53
CA ILE A 38 -18.53 -6.64 -21.16
C ILE A 38 -18.31 -6.49 -22.68
N ALA A 39 -17.74 -7.52 -23.33
CA ALA A 39 -17.58 -7.53 -24.78
C ALA A 39 -18.94 -7.36 -25.48
N GLY A 40 -19.00 -6.43 -26.44
CA GLY A 40 -20.25 -6.07 -27.13
C GLY A 40 -21.06 -4.95 -26.43
N ASP A 41 -20.82 -4.68 -25.16
CA ASP A 41 -21.36 -3.51 -24.46
C ASP A 41 -20.43 -2.31 -24.63
N ARG A 42 -20.99 -1.10 -24.79
CA ARG A 42 -20.23 0.16 -24.85
C ARG A 42 -20.18 0.90 -23.54
N GLU A 43 -20.98 0.46 -22.56
CA GLU A 43 -21.03 1.08 -21.24
C GLU A 43 -19.80 0.71 -20.42
N LEU A 44 -19.16 1.75 -19.85
CA LEU A 44 -18.09 1.59 -18.84
C LEU A 44 -18.71 1.65 -17.45
N LYS A 45 -18.56 0.58 -16.68
CA LYS A 45 -19.07 0.46 -15.30
C LYS A 45 -17.93 0.62 -14.31
N ALA A 46 -18.13 1.46 -13.29
CA ALA A 46 -17.22 1.59 -12.17
C ALA A 46 -17.61 0.63 -11.04
N CYS A 47 -16.61 -0.02 -10.44
CA CYS A 47 -16.85 -0.97 -9.36
C CYS A 47 -15.65 -1.06 -8.39
N LEU A 48 -15.83 -1.82 -7.31
CA LEU A 48 -14.75 -2.22 -6.43
C LEU A 48 -14.35 -3.66 -6.76
N ALA A 49 -13.11 -3.85 -7.21
CA ALA A 49 -12.63 -5.16 -7.68
C ALA A 49 -12.69 -6.26 -6.60
N CYS A 50 -12.63 -5.91 -5.32
CA CYS A 50 -12.70 -6.87 -4.21
C CYS A 50 -14.12 -7.35 -3.89
N SER A 51 -15.16 -6.76 -4.46
CA SER A 51 -16.57 -7.11 -4.20
C SER A 51 -17.38 -7.39 -5.46
N THR A 52 -16.82 -7.14 -6.65
CA THR A 52 -17.49 -7.41 -7.92
C THR A 52 -17.00 -8.73 -8.50
N ARG A 53 -17.91 -9.65 -8.77
CA ARG A 53 -17.59 -10.95 -9.39
C ARG A 53 -17.24 -10.79 -10.86
N VAL A 54 -16.42 -11.71 -11.35
CA VAL A 54 -16.08 -11.76 -12.77
C VAL A 54 -17.26 -12.31 -13.60
N GLU A 55 -17.37 -11.81 -14.81
CA GLU A 55 -18.33 -12.25 -15.82
C GLU A 55 -17.59 -12.65 -17.10
N ASN A 56 -18.23 -13.48 -17.92
CA ASN A 56 -17.67 -13.89 -19.21
C ASN A 56 -17.42 -12.67 -20.11
N ASN A 57 -16.28 -12.67 -20.80
CA ASN A 57 -15.87 -11.62 -21.72
C ASN A 57 -15.78 -10.22 -21.07
N MET A 58 -15.44 -10.15 -19.78
CA MET A 58 -15.20 -8.91 -19.06
C MET A 58 -13.83 -8.35 -19.41
N TYR A 59 -13.78 -7.08 -19.79
CA TYR A 59 -12.56 -6.26 -19.93
C TYR A 59 -12.44 -5.36 -18.71
N VAL A 60 -11.33 -5.43 -18.03
CA VAL A 60 -11.08 -4.73 -16.76
C VAL A 60 -9.91 -3.76 -16.89
N ALA A 61 -10.04 -2.56 -16.34
CA ALA A 61 -8.93 -1.63 -16.18
C ALA A 61 -8.92 -1.10 -14.73
N THR A 62 -7.79 -1.28 -14.04
CA THR A 62 -7.61 -0.80 -12.67
C THR A 62 -7.49 0.73 -12.63
N LEU A 63 -8.05 1.34 -11.58
CA LEU A 63 -7.86 2.75 -11.28
C LEU A 63 -6.82 2.90 -10.15
N PRO A 64 -6.00 3.93 -10.21
CA PRO A 64 -5.77 4.83 -11.32
C PRO A 64 -4.93 4.14 -12.40
N PHE A 65 -5.36 4.19 -13.61
CA PHE A 65 -4.57 3.74 -14.77
C PHE A 65 -3.66 4.84 -15.34
N PHE A 66 -3.45 5.90 -14.60
CA PHE A 66 -2.42 6.88 -14.92
C PHE A 66 -1.05 6.29 -14.66
N PRO A 67 -0.08 6.57 -15.52
CA PRO A 67 1.30 6.29 -15.18
C PRO A 67 1.69 7.16 -13.97
N LEU A 68 1.61 6.57 -12.77
CA LEU A 68 2.19 7.20 -11.60
C LEU A 68 3.71 7.12 -11.75
N VAL A 69 4.37 8.26 -11.76
CA VAL A 69 5.82 8.33 -11.72
C VAL A 69 6.27 7.64 -10.44
N LYS A 70 7.00 6.54 -10.61
CA LYS A 70 7.63 5.79 -9.54
C LYS A 70 9.12 5.76 -9.80
N GLU A 71 9.83 6.64 -9.11
CA GLU A 71 11.28 6.69 -9.21
C GLU A 71 11.92 5.43 -8.61
N VAL A 72 13.01 4.99 -9.23
CA VAL A 72 13.85 3.91 -8.74
C VAL A 72 15.02 4.53 -7.98
N TYR A 73 15.18 4.15 -6.73
CA TYR A 73 16.22 4.69 -5.86
C TYR A 73 16.78 3.62 -4.92
N ASP A 74 18.01 3.81 -4.51
CA ASP A 74 18.70 2.99 -3.51
C ASP A 74 18.67 3.72 -2.16
N MET A 75 17.99 3.15 -1.18
CA MET A 75 17.85 3.72 0.15
C MET A 75 19.19 3.92 0.88
N GLU A 76 20.22 3.13 0.55
CA GLU A 76 21.56 3.27 1.17
C GLU A 76 22.26 4.56 0.71
N LYS A 77 21.91 5.06 -0.48
CA LYS A 77 22.53 6.26 -1.07
C LYS A 77 21.76 7.55 -0.77
N LEU A 78 20.53 7.42 -0.26
CA LEU A 78 19.70 8.58 0.07
C LEU A 78 19.95 9.06 1.50
N LYS A 79 19.75 10.37 1.70
CA LYS A 79 19.72 10.99 3.02
C LYS A 79 18.43 11.81 3.17
N PRO A 80 17.89 11.98 4.39
CA PRO A 80 16.63 12.70 4.62
C PRO A 80 16.83 14.22 4.48
N THR A 81 17.06 14.67 3.26
CA THR A 81 17.22 16.10 2.92
C THR A 81 16.13 16.55 1.94
N GLN A 82 15.75 17.82 2.02
CA GLN A 82 14.80 18.41 1.07
C GLN A 82 15.22 18.19 -0.39
N THR A 83 16.52 18.22 -0.68
CA THR A 83 17.10 17.98 -2.00
C THR A 83 16.68 16.65 -2.61
N VAL A 84 16.50 15.60 -1.79
CA VAL A 84 16.05 14.27 -2.27
C VAL A 84 14.66 14.35 -2.91
N MET A 85 13.74 15.12 -2.33
CA MET A 85 12.43 15.34 -2.94
C MET A 85 12.50 16.12 -4.23
N MET A 86 13.39 17.12 -4.32
CA MET A 86 13.61 17.88 -5.56
C MET A 86 14.18 17.00 -6.69
N GLN A 87 15.02 16.04 -6.35
CA GLN A 87 15.66 15.16 -7.34
C GLN A 87 14.72 14.07 -7.83
N LEU A 88 13.95 13.44 -6.93
CA LEU A 88 13.14 12.28 -7.25
C LEU A 88 11.69 12.63 -7.64
N TYR A 89 11.13 13.67 -7.04
CA TYR A 89 9.72 14.07 -7.25
C TYR A 89 9.59 15.59 -7.37
N PRO A 90 10.25 16.22 -8.37
CA PRO A 90 10.24 17.67 -8.52
C PRO A 90 8.84 18.25 -8.75
N GLU A 91 7.90 17.45 -9.24
CA GLU A 91 6.51 17.87 -9.49
C GLU A 91 5.77 18.33 -8.23
N ILE A 92 6.22 17.95 -7.02
CA ILE A 92 5.58 18.42 -5.78
C ILE A 92 5.68 19.95 -5.65
N TYR A 93 6.71 20.56 -6.20
CA TYR A 93 6.91 22.03 -6.18
C TYR A 93 6.01 22.79 -7.14
N ALA A 94 5.33 22.08 -8.07
CA ALA A 94 4.30 22.65 -8.93
C ALA A 94 2.89 22.63 -8.30
N CYS A 95 2.77 22.26 -7.02
CA CYS A 95 1.49 22.22 -6.30
C CYS A 95 0.84 23.62 -6.25
N VAL A 96 -0.37 23.72 -6.77
CA VAL A 96 -1.15 24.99 -6.80
C VAL A 96 -2.09 25.13 -5.58
N GLY A 97 -2.02 24.26 -4.59
CA GLY A 97 -2.82 24.33 -3.36
C GLY A 97 -4.33 24.13 -3.55
N CYS A 98 -4.79 23.48 -4.63
CA CYS A 98 -6.21 23.35 -4.94
C CYS A 98 -7.00 22.40 -4.03
N ASN A 99 -6.33 21.62 -3.20
CA ASN A 99 -6.89 20.65 -2.24
C ASN A 99 -7.75 19.51 -2.86
N ALA A 100 -7.68 19.32 -4.18
CA ALA A 100 -8.43 18.24 -4.85
C ALA A 100 -7.98 16.84 -4.37
N CYS A 101 -6.70 16.68 -4.07
CA CYS A 101 -6.12 15.43 -3.57
C CYS A 101 -6.66 15.03 -2.20
N THR A 102 -6.76 15.95 -1.23
CA THR A 102 -7.34 15.70 0.11
C THR A 102 -8.83 15.35 0.00
N LYS A 103 -9.58 16.12 -0.80
CA LYS A 103 -11.02 15.86 -1.01
C LYS A 103 -11.31 14.52 -1.68
N ALA A 104 -10.37 14.01 -2.47
CA ALA A 104 -10.50 12.73 -3.18
C ALA A 104 -9.96 11.54 -2.39
N CYS A 105 -9.35 11.74 -1.23
CA CYS A 105 -8.73 10.68 -0.46
C CYS A 105 -9.79 9.73 0.12
N THR A 106 -9.69 8.43 -0.20
CA THR A 106 -10.60 7.39 0.30
C THR A 106 -10.39 7.06 1.78
N GLN A 107 -9.23 7.44 2.34
CA GLN A 107 -8.89 7.23 3.75
C GLN A 107 -9.04 8.51 4.60
N GLY A 108 -9.53 9.61 4.01
CA GLY A 108 -9.70 10.87 4.73
C GLY A 108 -8.41 11.58 5.11
N LEU A 109 -7.28 11.22 4.50
CA LEU A 109 -5.97 11.82 4.81
C LEU A 109 -5.87 13.25 4.29
N ASN A 110 -5.14 14.10 4.99
CA ASN A 110 -4.83 15.44 4.54
C ASN A 110 -3.66 15.44 3.55
N VAL A 111 -3.96 14.97 2.32
CA VAL A 111 -2.95 14.72 1.27
C VAL A 111 -2.16 15.97 0.91
N MET A 112 -2.83 17.12 0.79
CA MET A 112 -2.15 18.38 0.49
C MET A 112 -1.15 18.75 1.58
N GLN A 113 -1.49 18.50 2.85
CA GLN A 113 -0.64 18.81 3.99
C GLN A 113 0.64 17.95 3.99
N TYR A 114 0.53 16.64 3.75
CA TYR A 114 1.73 15.82 3.72
C TYR A 114 2.64 16.15 2.52
N ILE A 115 2.09 16.60 1.39
CA ILE A 115 2.91 17.12 0.29
C ILE A 115 3.63 18.40 0.71
N ALA A 116 2.96 19.31 1.44
CA ALA A 116 3.62 20.52 1.96
C ALA A 116 4.73 20.17 2.97
N TYR A 117 4.59 19.15 3.78
CA TYR A 117 5.67 18.63 4.62
C TYR A 117 6.84 18.07 3.79
N ALA A 118 6.54 17.28 2.76
CA ALA A 118 7.55 16.73 1.87
C ALA A 118 8.35 17.84 1.16
N GLN A 119 7.69 18.91 0.70
CA GLN A 119 8.34 20.07 0.08
C GLN A 119 9.34 20.75 1.02
N ARG A 120 9.08 20.76 2.30
CA ARG A 120 9.95 21.37 3.32
C ARG A 120 11.00 20.41 3.90
N GLY A 121 10.94 19.13 3.52
CA GLY A 121 11.83 18.10 4.07
C GLY A 121 11.46 17.65 5.50
N GLU A 122 10.25 17.93 5.96
CA GLU A 122 9.70 17.52 7.26
C GLU A 122 9.18 16.07 7.14
N PHE A 123 10.12 15.10 7.01
CA PHE A 123 9.77 13.71 6.67
C PHE A 123 9.07 12.98 7.79
N ASP A 124 9.33 13.31 9.05
CA ASP A 124 8.63 12.81 10.23
C ASP A 124 7.13 13.12 10.15
N LYS A 125 6.79 14.40 9.99
CA LYS A 125 5.40 14.84 9.85
C LYS A 125 4.73 14.33 8.59
N CYS A 126 5.47 14.25 7.48
CA CYS A 126 4.96 13.67 6.23
C CYS A 126 4.66 12.17 6.41
N ALA A 127 5.52 11.44 7.11
CA ALA A 127 5.35 10.03 7.38
C ALA A 127 4.12 9.77 8.27
N GLU A 128 3.96 10.55 9.34
CA GLU A 128 2.83 10.47 10.25
C GLU A 128 1.50 10.75 9.53
N GLU A 129 1.38 11.90 8.86
CA GLU A 129 0.16 12.32 8.16
C GLU A 129 -0.25 11.36 7.03
N SER A 130 0.71 10.66 6.43
CA SER A 130 0.48 9.73 5.32
C SER A 130 0.46 8.26 5.73
N PHE A 131 0.55 7.92 7.02
CA PHE A 131 0.77 6.55 7.47
C PHE A 131 -0.30 5.58 6.96
N ASP A 132 -1.57 5.95 7.04
CA ASP A 132 -2.71 5.11 6.63
C ASP A 132 -2.98 5.12 5.12
N CYS A 133 -2.03 5.61 4.30
CA CYS A 133 -2.20 5.64 2.86
C CYS A 133 -2.16 4.24 2.25
N VAL A 134 -3.27 3.79 1.69
CA VAL A 134 -3.43 2.51 0.99
C VAL A 134 -2.93 2.54 -0.46
N MET A 135 -2.28 3.61 -0.88
CA MET A 135 -1.66 3.80 -2.21
C MET A 135 -2.62 3.60 -3.40
N CYS A 136 -3.91 3.90 -3.25
CA CYS A 136 -4.90 3.76 -4.31
C CYS A 136 -4.66 4.67 -5.53
N GLY A 137 -3.96 5.82 -5.35
CA GLY A 137 -3.60 6.74 -6.42
C GLY A 137 -4.70 7.72 -6.86
N VAL A 138 -5.89 7.70 -6.24
CA VAL A 138 -7.01 8.60 -6.60
C VAL A 138 -6.60 10.08 -6.47
N CYS A 139 -5.83 10.42 -5.44
CA CYS A 139 -5.31 11.79 -5.27
C CYS A 139 -4.44 12.24 -6.46
N SER A 140 -3.58 11.37 -6.98
CA SER A 140 -2.74 11.67 -8.15
C SER A 140 -3.57 11.83 -9.40
N SER A 141 -4.62 11.03 -9.58
CA SER A 141 -5.52 11.14 -10.74
C SER A 141 -6.30 12.46 -10.79
N ARG A 142 -6.47 13.11 -9.65
CA ARG A 142 -7.17 14.40 -9.53
C ARG A 142 -6.24 15.61 -9.49
N CYS A 143 -4.92 15.37 -9.55
CA CYS A 143 -3.94 16.43 -9.42
C CYS A 143 -3.66 17.11 -10.76
N PRO A 144 -3.92 18.42 -10.93
CA PRO A 144 -3.61 19.15 -12.17
C PRO A 144 -2.09 19.28 -12.38
N ALA A 145 -1.28 19.20 -11.33
CA ALA A 145 0.19 19.26 -11.40
C ALA A 145 0.85 17.88 -11.60
N GLY A 146 0.07 16.81 -11.76
CA GLY A 146 0.59 15.46 -12.02
C GLY A 146 1.40 14.84 -10.87
N ILE A 147 1.20 15.30 -9.63
CA ILE A 147 1.96 14.84 -8.46
C ILE A 147 1.67 13.38 -8.15
N SER A 148 2.73 12.60 -7.93
CA SER A 148 2.66 11.19 -7.52
C SER A 148 2.57 11.04 -6.01
N HIS A 149 1.51 11.60 -5.38
CA HIS A 149 1.34 11.71 -3.93
C HIS A 149 1.64 10.41 -3.15
N PRO A 150 1.14 9.23 -3.53
CA PRO A 150 1.43 8.01 -2.77
C PRO A 150 2.90 7.61 -2.79
N GLN A 151 3.61 7.89 -3.88
CA GLN A 151 5.03 7.57 -4.01
C GLN A 151 5.90 8.53 -3.19
N VAL A 152 5.55 9.82 -3.18
CA VAL A 152 6.16 10.84 -2.30
C VAL A 152 6.00 10.43 -0.83
N ALA A 153 4.78 10.08 -0.43
CA ALA A 153 4.49 9.60 0.92
C ALA A 153 5.30 8.33 1.28
N MET A 154 5.41 7.38 0.37
CA MET A 154 6.19 6.16 0.57
C MET A 154 7.68 6.47 0.77
N LEU A 155 8.26 7.37 -0.05
CA LEU A 155 9.64 7.80 0.11
C LEU A 155 9.85 8.47 1.47
N ALA A 156 8.97 9.40 1.86
CA ALA A 156 9.05 10.08 3.15
C ALA A 156 9.01 9.09 4.33
N ARG A 157 8.08 8.14 4.31
CA ARG A 157 7.98 7.10 5.35
C ARG A 157 9.23 6.23 5.43
N ARG A 158 9.83 5.88 4.29
CA ARG A 158 11.08 5.11 4.24
C ARG A 158 12.27 5.90 4.78
N LEU A 159 12.38 7.17 4.42
CA LEU A 159 13.43 8.05 4.94
C LEU A 159 13.28 8.29 6.45
N ASN A 160 12.05 8.51 6.90
CA ASN A 160 11.75 8.65 8.33
C ASN A 160 12.13 7.38 9.10
N GLY A 161 11.64 6.21 8.66
CA GLY A 161 11.86 4.95 9.36
C GLY A 161 13.34 4.53 9.40
N LYS A 162 14.12 4.88 8.35
CA LYS A 162 15.53 4.50 8.30
C LYS A 162 16.45 5.45 9.06
N TYR A 163 16.16 6.76 9.07
CA TYR A 163 17.14 7.77 9.47
C TYR A 163 16.68 8.70 10.60
N ILE A 164 15.37 8.82 10.84
CA ILE A 164 14.82 9.82 11.77
C ILE A 164 14.13 9.17 12.96
N ALA A 165 13.28 8.18 12.70
CA ALA A 165 12.53 7.49 13.75
C ALA A 165 13.48 6.79 14.74
N PRO A 166 13.16 6.78 16.04
CA PRO A 166 13.97 6.10 17.03
C PRO A 166 14.03 4.59 16.73
N HIS A 167 15.19 4.00 16.97
CA HIS A 167 15.39 2.56 16.81
C HIS A 167 14.58 1.79 17.85
N CYS A 168 14.03 0.66 17.44
CA CYS A 168 13.18 -0.17 18.28
C CYS A 168 14.01 -1.27 18.93
N GLU A 169 14.55 -1.01 20.16
CA GLU A 169 15.47 -1.92 20.85
C GLU A 169 14.89 -3.33 21.04
N HIS A 170 13.60 -3.45 21.37
CA HIS A 170 12.98 -4.76 21.53
C HIS A 170 12.84 -5.55 20.20
N LEU A 171 12.75 -4.84 19.07
CA LEU A 171 12.77 -5.47 17.75
C LEU A 171 14.17 -6.01 17.44
N ASP A 172 15.23 -5.24 17.73
CA ASP A 172 16.61 -5.67 17.54
C ASP A 172 16.93 -6.90 18.41
N ALA A 173 16.48 -6.91 19.66
CA ALA A 173 16.60 -8.06 20.55
C ALA A 173 15.89 -9.29 19.97
N ARG A 174 14.67 -9.13 19.45
CA ARG A 174 13.92 -10.22 18.81
C ARG A 174 14.60 -10.73 17.55
N VAL A 175 15.11 -9.82 16.70
CA VAL A 175 15.89 -10.20 15.50
C VAL A 175 17.14 -10.99 15.89
N GLN A 176 17.81 -10.61 16.98
CA GLN A 176 18.98 -11.35 17.46
C GLN A 176 18.59 -12.74 17.96
N GLU A 177 17.50 -12.87 18.73
CA GLU A 177 16.97 -14.16 19.17
C GLU A 177 16.67 -15.11 18.00
N VAL A 178 16.12 -14.57 16.89
CA VAL A 178 15.86 -15.37 15.68
C VAL A 178 17.17 -15.81 15.04
N LYS A 179 18.16 -14.91 14.92
CA LYS A 179 19.49 -15.23 14.36
C LYS A 179 20.25 -16.27 15.18
N ASP A 180 20.07 -16.24 16.49
CA ASP A 180 20.69 -17.17 17.44
C ASP A 180 19.98 -18.54 17.47
N GLY A 181 18.94 -18.73 16.65
CA GLY A 181 18.20 -19.99 16.55
C GLY A 181 17.29 -20.31 17.74
N LYS A 182 16.97 -19.32 18.59
CA LYS A 182 16.17 -19.52 19.82
C LYS A 182 14.83 -20.26 19.59
N PHE A 183 14.25 -20.12 18.43
CA PHE A 183 12.94 -20.66 18.10
C PHE A 183 12.99 -21.92 17.22
N GLU A 184 14.16 -22.34 16.74
CA GLU A 184 14.31 -23.45 15.79
C GLU A 184 13.77 -24.76 16.36
N ALA A 185 14.20 -25.17 17.55
CA ALA A 185 13.74 -26.40 18.20
C ALA A 185 12.21 -26.42 18.43
N LEU A 186 11.61 -25.26 18.71
CA LEU A 186 10.18 -25.15 18.87
C LEU A 186 9.44 -25.32 17.53
N ILE A 187 9.95 -24.70 16.48
CA ILE A 187 9.39 -24.78 15.12
C ILE A 187 9.49 -26.21 14.62
N GLU A 188 10.65 -26.87 14.74
CA GLU A 188 10.85 -28.28 14.38
C GLU A 188 9.86 -29.18 15.11
N SER A 189 9.73 -29.00 16.43
CA SER A 189 8.78 -29.79 17.23
C SER A 189 7.32 -29.58 16.80
N LEU A 190 6.95 -28.41 16.29
CA LEU A 190 5.61 -28.15 15.76
C LEU A 190 5.42 -28.79 14.38
N MET A 191 6.46 -28.77 13.53
CA MET A 191 6.40 -29.37 12.19
C MET A 191 6.29 -30.90 12.23
N GLU A 192 6.79 -31.56 13.28
CA GLU A 192 6.71 -33.01 13.48
C GLU A 192 5.35 -33.47 14.06
N LYS A 193 4.54 -32.56 14.59
CA LYS A 193 3.25 -32.91 15.21
C LYS A 193 2.16 -33.21 14.19
N PRO A 194 1.28 -34.18 14.46
CA PRO A 194 0.10 -34.41 13.65
C PRO A 194 -0.86 -33.21 13.73
N LEU A 195 -1.64 -33.00 12.66
CA LEU A 195 -2.54 -31.86 12.50
C LEU A 195 -3.51 -31.66 13.68
N ASP A 196 -4.02 -32.76 14.27
CA ASP A 196 -4.98 -32.65 15.37
C ASP A 196 -4.32 -32.15 16.65
N ALA A 197 -3.08 -32.54 16.94
CA ALA A 197 -2.31 -31.99 18.05
C ALA A 197 -1.99 -30.51 17.86
N ILE A 198 -1.72 -30.07 16.62
CA ILE A 198 -1.53 -28.64 16.32
C ILE A 198 -2.82 -27.85 16.52
N LYS A 199 -3.98 -28.38 16.11
CA LYS A 199 -5.29 -27.76 16.34
C LYS A 199 -5.60 -27.61 17.85
N GLU A 200 -5.26 -28.63 18.65
CA GLU A 200 -5.45 -28.59 20.09
C GLU A 200 -4.59 -27.48 20.73
N LEU A 201 -3.29 -27.42 20.38
CA LEU A 201 -2.41 -26.35 20.82
C LEU A 201 -2.90 -24.96 20.40
N TYR A 202 -3.41 -24.83 19.17
CA TYR A 202 -3.98 -23.58 18.67
C TYR A 202 -5.21 -23.14 19.46
N ASN A 203 -6.08 -24.06 19.85
CA ASN A 203 -7.28 -23.76 20.62
C ASN A 203 -6.99 -23.37 22.08
N HIS A 204 -5.87 -23.86 22.63
CA HIS A 204 -5.44 -23.57 24.01
C HIS A 204 -4.42 -22.41 24.11
N ARG A 205 -4.09 -21.74 22.96
CA ARG A 205 -3.17 -20.60 23.00
C ARG A 205 -3.75 -19.45 23.83
N GLU A 206 -2.87 -18.72 24.51
CA GLU A 206 -3.24 -17.45 25.13
C GLU A 206 -3.58 -16.44 24.02
N ILE A 207 -4.80 -15.92 24.05
CA ILE A 207 -5.27 -14.88 23.15
C ILE A 207 -5.24 -13.59 23.95
N GLU A 208 -4.51 -12.61 23.47
CA GLU A 208 -4.55 -11.25 24.03
C GLU A 208 -6.00 -10.74 23.97
N LYS A 209 -6.46 -10.22 25.11
CA LYS A 209 -7.82 -9.69 25.28
C LYS A 209 -7.90 -8.24 24.88
#